data_596d1f820b4608d61f337bff39e79743
#
_entry.id   596d1f820b4608d61f337bff39e79743
#
_cell.length_a   1.000
_cell.length_b   1.000
_cell.length_c   1.000
_cell.angle_alpha   90.00
_cell.angle_beta   90.00
_cell.angle_gamma   90.00
#
_symmetry.space_group_name_H-M   'P 1'
#
loop_
_entity.id
_entity.type
_entity.pdbx_description
1 polymer ?
#
loop_
_entity_poly.entity_id
_entity_poly.type
_entity_poly.pdbx_seq_one_letter_code
_entity_poly.pdbx_strand_id
1 'polypeptide(L)'
;MALAVEVAGKTDVGCVRTNNEDNFGFDSRHGIFVVCDGMGGQAAGEVASKMGVDILLDYFRNQASAVGMQSLNGQNGSSGAQSLANAIQLANKTIFQAGQEQNGRNGMGSTIVAALVRGNALAIAHVGDSRIYLVRQGTIQQLTQDHSLVMEQVRRGYITLEQAQQSEMQNIILRALGSEEVVEADVDDLVAMPGDVLLMTSDGLTRYVPDDEILKIVLQPRLEKACGELVKTARERGGDDNITCLLVRIVNRPWYQNILNKLFFGGPQWQNSI
;
A
#
# COMPACT_ATOMS: atom_id res chain seq x y z
N MET A 1 -1.55 21.41 -13.60
CA MET A 1 -1.86 20.30 -14.53
C MET A 1 -2.48 19.18 -13.71
N ALA A 2 -3.47 18.46 -14.24
CA ALA A 2 -4.01 17.32 -13.50
C ALA A 2 -3.03 16.13 -13.61
N LEU A 3 -2.79 15.45 -12.50
CA LEU A 3 -1.98 14.23 -12.45
C LEU A 3 -2.84 13.01 -12.80
N ALA A 4 -2.20 11.99 -13.34
CA ALA A 4 -2.74 10.66 -13.54
C ALA A 4 -1.73 9.63 -13.00
N VAL A 5 -2.12 8.38 -12.94
CA VAL A 5 -1.25 7.29 -12.46
C VAL A 5 -1.19 6.16 -13.47
N GLU A 6 -0.01 5.55 -13.59
CA GLU A 6 0.21 4.25 -14.19
C GLU A 6 0.52 3.27 -13.07
N VAL A 7 -0.03 2.06 -13.13
CA VAL A 7 0.06 1.09 -12.03
C VAL A 7 0.39 -0.28 -12.56
N ALA A 8 1.28 -0.98 -11.90
CA ALA A 8 1.52 -2.41 -12.09
C ALA A 8 1.81 -3.07 -10.74
N GLY A 9 1.33 -4.28 -10.54
CA GLY A 9 1.60 -5.06 -9.34
C GLY A 9 1.89 -6.50 -9.68
N LYS A 10 2.65 -7.15 -8.82
CA LYS A 10 2.95 -8.58 -8.91
C LYS A 10 3.12 -9.16 -7.52
N THR A 11 2.58 -10.34 -7.31
CA THR A 11 2.81 -11.18 -6.14
C THR A 11 3.29 -12.55 -6.57
N ASP A 12 4.07 -13.21 -5.73
CA ASP A 12 4.62 -14.56 -5.94
C ASP A 12 4.75 -15.27 -4.59
N VAL A 13 4.49 -16.57 -4.57
CA VAL A 13 4.56 -17.38 -3.35
C VAL A 13 5.98 -17.55 -2.80
N GLY A 14 6.99 -17.21 -3.60
CA GLY A 14 8.39 -17.48 -3.26
C GLY A 14 8.82 -18.90 -3.58
N CYS A 15 9.91 -19.36 -2.95
CA CYS A 15 10.50 -20.66 -3.20
C CYS A 15 10.27 -21.67 -2.06
N VAL A 16 9.94 -21.21 -0.87
CA VAL A 16 9.84 -22.04 0.36
C VAL A 16 8.40 -22.16 0.85
N ARG A 17 7.62 -21.09 0.76
CA ARG A 17 6.22 -21.10 1.19
C ARG A 17 5.36 -21.93 0.26
N THR A 18 4.31 -22.52 0.78
CA THR A 18 3.31 -23.30 0.02
C THR A 18 2.03 -22.49 -0.25
N ASN A 19 1.81 -21.43 0.54
CA ASN A 19 0.69 -20.51 0.41
C ASN A 19 1.18 -19.07 0.26
N ASN A 20 0.43 -18.26 -0.44
CA ASN A 20 0.69 -16.84 -0.55
C ASN A 20 -0.28 -16.08 0.37
N GLU A 21 0.25 -15.54 1.45
CA GLU A 21 -0.49 -14.76 2.44
C GLU A 21 -0.41 -13.25 2.16
N ASP A 22 0.41 -12.83 1.17
CA ASP A 22 0.44 -11.46 0.65
C ASP A 22 -0.80 -11.17 -0.19
N ASN A 23 -1.26 -9.92 -0.11
CA ASN A 23 -2.30 -9.39 -0.97
C ASN A 23 -2.00 -7.94 -1.38
N PHE A 24 -2.44 -7.56 -2.56
CA PHE A 24 -2.42 -6.16 -2.99
C PHE A 24 -3.66 -5.80 -3.77
N GLY A 25 -4.00 -4.52 -3.79
CA GLY A 25 -5.10 -4.01 -4.57
C GLY A 25 -4.97 -2.52 -4.84
N PHE A 26 -5.68 -2.06 -5.85
CA PHE A 26 -5.71 -0.63 -6.18
C PHE A 26 -7.01 -0.25 -6.88
N ASP A 27 -7.35 1.02 -6.75
CA ASP A 27 -8.40 1.66 -7.53
C ASP A 27 -7.89 3.03 -8.03
N SER A 28 -7.44 3.07 -9.28
CA SER A 28 -6.86 4.27 -9.89
C SER A 28 -7.88 5.40 -10.06
N ARG A 29 -9.20 5.12 -10.06
CA ARG A 29 -10.24 6.15 -10.13
C ARG A 29 -10.35 6.91 -8.83
N HIS A 30 -10.21 6.21 -7.71
CA HIS A 30 -10.25 6.77 -6.37
C HIS A 30 -8.86 7.11 -5.83
N GLY A 31 -7.80 6.73 -6.57
CA GLY A 31 -6.40 7.01 -6.25
C GLY A 31 -5.87 6.24 -5.06
N ILE A 32 -6.44 5.08 -4.73
CA ILE A 32 -6.03 4.24 -3.58
C ILE A 32 -5.22 3.03 -4.03
N PHE A 33 -4.14 2.74 -3.31
CA PHE A 33 -3.17 1.66 -3.53
C PHE A 33 -2.84 1.02 -2.20
N VAL A 34 -2.82 -0.31 -2.13
CA VAL A 34 -2.67 -1.07 -0.88
C VAL A 34 -1.82 -2.31 -1.11
N VAL A 35 -0.92 -2.61 -0.19
CA VAL A 35 -0.24 -3.91 -0.06
C VAL A 35 -0.37 -4.36 1.39
N CYS A 36 -0.66 -5.63 1.59
CA CYS A 36 -0.81 -6.29 2.88
C CYS A 36 -0.01 -7.60 2.86
N ASP A 37 0.76 -7.84 3.91
CA ASP A 37 1.48 -9.09 4.18
C ASP A 37 0.78 -9.78 5.35
N GLY A 38 0.21 -10.94 5.08
CA GLY A 38 -0.59 -11.68 6.02
C GLY A 38 0.25 -12.58 6.93
N MET A 39 -0.11 -12.60 8.22
CA MET A 39 0.51 -13.49 9.19
C MET A 39 -0.54 -14.30 9.95
N GLY A 40 -0.20 -15.56 10.24
CA GLY A 40 -1.06 -16.45 11.02
C GLY A 40 -0.98 -17.89 10.56
N GLY A 41 -1.35 -18.84 11.45
CA GLY A 41 -1.40 -20.25 11.09
C GLY A 41 -2.62 -20.60 10.22
N GLN A 42 -2.56 -21.71 9.45
CA GLN A 42 -3.72 -22.28 8.74
C GLN A 42 -4.47 -21.33 7.80
N ALA A 43 -3.76 -20.63 6.91
CA ALA A 43 -4.32 -19.66 5.96
C ALA A 43 -5.02 -18.43 6.61
N ALA A 44 -4.82 -18.18 7.89
CA ALA A 44 -5.39 -17.03 8.58
C ALA A 44 -4.77 -15.71 8.08
N GLY A 45 -3.48 -15.72 7.74
CA GLY A 45 -2.77 -14.57 7.14
C GLY A 45 -3.36 -14.16 5.80
N GLU A 46 -3.62 -15.14 4.89
CA GLU A 46 -4.26 -14.86 3.59
C GLU A 46 -5.62 -14.16 3.75
N VAL A 47 -6.42 -14.60 4.73
CA VAL A 47 -7.71 -13.97 5.00
C VAL A 47 -7.53 -12.56 5.55
N ALA A 48 -6.59 -12.35 6.48
CA ALA A 48 -6.34 -11.05 7.08
C ALA A 48 -5.85 -10.03 6.03
N SER A 49 -4.86 -10.40 5.21
CA SER A 49 -4.32 -9.53 4.18
C SER A 49 -5.38 -9.17 3.12
N LYS A 50 -6.18 -10.17 2.70
CA LYS A 50 -7.28 -9.94 1.78
C LYS A 50 -8.34 -8.99 2.38
N MET A 51 -8.74 -9.19 3.63
CA MET A 51 -9.67 -8.29 4.31
C MET A 51 -9.12 -6.87 4.40
N GLY A 52 -7.83 -6.70 4.72
CA GLY A 52 -7.17 -5.40 4.75
C GLY A 52 -7.29 -4.66 3.42
N VAL A 53 -6.96 -5.33 2.32
CA VAL A 53 -7.07 -4.76 0.96
C VAL A 53 -8.53 -4.43 0.61
N ASP A 54 -9.44 -5.38 0.75
CA ASP A 54 -10.84 -5.21 0.34
C ASP A 54 -11.51 -4.07 1.11
N ILE A 55 -11.32 -3.99 2.44
CA ILE A 55 -11.91 -2.94 3.29
C ILE A 55 -11.40 -1.55 2.90
N LEU A 56 -10.08 -1.38 2.64
CA LEU A 56 -9.57 -0.09 2.21
C LEU A 56 -10.14 0.33 0.86
N LEU A 57 -10.16 -0.56 -0.13
CA LEU A 57 -10.72 -0.24 -1.44
C LEU A 57 -12.20 0.17 -1.34
N ASP A 58 -12.99 -0.58 -0.57
CA ASP A 58 -14.42 -0.31 -0.40
C ASP A 58 -14.67 0.98 0.39
N TYR A 59 -13.86 1.28 1.39
CA TYR A 59 -13.94 2.54 2.15
C TYR A 59 -13.84 3.75 1.23
N PHE A 60 -12.85 3.78 0.32
CA PHE A 60 -12.65 4.91 -0.59
C PHE A 60 -13.67 4.96 -1.74
N ARG A 61 -14.17 3.81 -2.22
CA ARG A 61 -15.27 3.75 -3.19
C ARG A 61 -16.56 4.30 -2.61
N ASN A 62 -16.88 3.94 -1.38
CA ASN A 62 -18.09 4.39 -0.70
C ASN A 62 -18.04 5.87 -0.30
N GLN A 63 -16.88 6.38 0.14
CA GLN A 63 -16.69 7.82 0.38
C GLN A 63 -16.94 8.65 -0.86
N ALA A 64 -16.44 8.24 -2.03
CA ALA A 64 -16.66 8.96 -3.28
C ALA A 64 -18.15 9.05 -3.64
N SER A 65 -18.93 8.01 -3.36
CA SER A 65 -20.37 8.00 -3.56
C SER A 65 -21.10 8.95 -2.60
N ALA A 66 -20.65 9.05 -1.34
CA ALA A 66 -21.23 9.95 -0.34
C ALA A 66 -20.91 11.43 -0.58
N VAL A 67 -19.68 11.75 -1.04
CA VAL A 67 -19.24 13.12 -1.37
C VAL A 67 -19.99 13.65 -2.59
N GLY A 68 -20.37 12.81 -3.54
CA GLY A 68 -21.24 13.20 -4.66
C GLY A 68 -22.63 13.70 -4.20
N MET A 69 -23.10 13.29 -3.02
CA MET A 69 -24.35 13.76 -2.42
C MET A 69 -24.19 14.96 -1.47
N GLN A 70 -22.97 15.21 -0.95
CA GLN A 70 -22.71 16.25 0.06
C GLN A 70 -21.95 17.48 -0.47
N SER A 71 -21.62 17.53 -1.76
CA SER A 71 -20.84 18.63 -2.38
C SER A 71 -21.56 20.00 -2.39
N LEU A 72 -22.71 20.13 -1.70
CA LEU A 72 -23.44 21.38 -1.53
C LEU A 72 -23.18 22.08 -0.19
N ASN A 73 -22.49 21.47 0.76
CA ASN A 73 -22.19 22.07 2.05
C ASN A 73 -20.68 22.04 2.28
N GLY A 74 -20.00 23.13 1.94
CA GLY A 74 -18.57 23.32 2.09
C GLY A 74 -18.10 23.21 3.55
N GLN A 75 -17.81 21.99 4.03
CA GLN A 75 -17.14 21.76 5.31
C GLN A 75 -16.10 20.66 5.18
N ASN A 76 -14.85 21.06 5.42
CA ASN A 76 -13.68 20.32 5.92
C ASN A 76 -13.65 18.82 5.59
N GLY A 77 -13.17 18.47 4.39
CA GLY A 77 -12.69 17.11 4.13
C GLY A 77 -11.49 16.81 5.06
N SER A 78 -11.49 15.67 5.73
CA SER A 78 -10.30 15.18 6.43
C SER A 78 -9.11 15.11 5.48
N SER A 79 -7.87 15.33 5.97
CA SER A 79 -6.66 15.16 5.17
C SER A 79 -6.59 13.74 4.59
N GLY A 80 -5.81 13.53 3.53
CA GLY A 80 -5.61 12.20 2.97
C GLY A 80 -5.09 11.21 4.01
N ALA A 81 -4.13 11.65 4.82
CA ALA A 81 -3.57 10.90 5.93
C ALA A 81 -4.64 10.48 6.96
N GLN A 82 -5.52 11.40 7.38
CA GLN A 82 -6.60 11.08 8.32
C GLN A 82 -7.61 10.09 7.72
N SER A 83 -7.90 10.21 6.43
CA SER A 83 -8.80 9.28 5.73
C SER A 83 -8.20 7.87 5.68
N LEU A 84 -6.89 7.75 5.44
CA LEU A 84 -6.17 6.47 5.48
C LEU A 84 -6.17 5.87 6.90
N ALA A 85 -5.86 6.68 7.92
CA ALA A 85 -5.88 6.23 9.32
C ALA A 85 -7.25 5.66 9.72
N ASN A 86 -8.33 6.35 9.34
CA ASN A 86 -9.69 5.88 9.63
C ASN A 86 -10.03 4.57 8.92
N ALA A 87 -9.60 4.42 7.66
CA ALA A 87 -9.80 3.19 6.89
C ALA A 87 -9.01 2.01 7.48
N ILE A 88 -7.76 2.25 7.89
CA ILE A 88 -6.90 1.26 8.55
C ILE A 88 -7.50 0.83 9.89
N GLN A 89 -8.02 1.77 10.68
CA GLN A 89 -8.67 1.45 11.95
C GLN A 89 -9.93 0.59 11.75
N LEU A 90 -10.71 0.85 10.68
CA LEU A 90 -11.85 0.01 10.31
C LEU A 90 -11.39 -1.39 9.92
N ALA A 91 -10.35 -1.51 9.10
CA ALA A 91 -9.77 -2.80 8.71
C ALA A 91 -9.27 -3.57 9.94
N ASN A 92 -8.50 -2.91 10.82
CA ASN A 92 -8.01 -3.50 12.06
C ASN A 92 -9.13 -4.09 12.91
N LYS A 93 -10.15 -3.28 13.20
CA LYS A 93 -11.30 -3.71 14.01
C LYS A 93 -12.00 -4.92 13.42
N THR A 94 -12.19 -4.93 12.09
CA THR A 94 -12.88 -6.03 11.40
C THR A 94 -12.06 -7.31 11.42
N ILE A 95 -10.74 -7.21 11.20
CA ILE A 95 -9.82 -8.37 11.26
C ILE A 95 -9.75 -8.90 12.69
N PHE A 96 -9.59 -8.03 13.69
CA PHE A 96 -9.56 -8.40 15.10
C PHE A 96 -10.82 -9.16 15.52
N GLN A 97 -12.00 -8.64 15.17
CA GLN A 97 -13.28 -9.30 15.45
C GLN A 97 -13.38 -10.67 14.77
N ALA A 98 -13.02 -10.77 13.49
CA ALA A 98 -13.01 -12.03 12.75
C ALA A 98 -12.05 -13.07 13.37
N GLY A 99 -10.92 -12.63 13.94
CA GLY A 99 -9.98 -13.49 14.67
C GLY A 99 -10.53 -14.04 15.99
N GLN A 100 -11.42 -13.29 16.65
CA GLN A 100 -12.05 -13.73 17.91
C GLN A 100 -13.22 -14.71 17.68
N GLU A 101 -13.96 -14.56 16.59
CA GLU A 101 -15.20 -15.32 16.35
C GLU A 101 -14.99 -16.74 15.80
N GLN A 102 -13.83 -17.05 15.24
CA GLN A 102 -13.62 -18.31 14.52
C GLN A 102 -12.61 -19.20 15.23
N ASN A 103 -13.06 -20.37 15.70
CA ASN A 103 -12.22 -21.47 16.18
C ASN A 103 -11.18 -21.84 15.10
N GLY A 104 -9.88 -21.57 15.36
CA GLY A 104 -8.76 -21.88 14.47
C GLY A 104 -8.16 -20.68 13.73
N ARG A 105 -8.68 -19.45 13.90
CA ARG A 105 -8.09 -18.23 13.36
C ARG A 105 -7.51 -17.28 14.43
N ASN A 106 -7.29 -17.82 15.63
CA ASN A 106 -6.60 -17.06 16.68
C ASN A 106 -5.22 -16.64 16.20
N GLY A 107 -4.93 -15.33 16.30
CA GLY A 107 -3.65 -14.78 15.90
C GLY A 107 -3.55 -14.44 14.40
N MET A 108 -4.69 -14.37 13.67
CA MET A 108 -4.68 -13.80 12.32
C MET A 108 -4.33 -12.33 12.37
N GLY A 109 -3.44 -11.91 11.52
CA GLY A 109 -3.02 -10.51 11.41
C GLY A 109 -2.47 -10.19 10.04
N SER A 110 -2.19 -8.93 9.79
CA SER A 110 -1.56 -8.49 8.56
C SER A 110 -0.79 -7.19 8.78
N THR A 111 0.29 -7.00 8.04
CA THR A 111 0.81 -5.65 7.80
C THR A 111 -0.12 -4.90 6.86
N ILE A 112 0.06 -3.60 6.74
CA ILE A 112 -0.53 -2.80 5.68
C ILE A 112 0.34 -1.62 5.35
N VAL A 113 0.51 -1.37 4.05
CA VAL A 113 0.98 -0.09 3.50
C VAL A 113 -0.07 0.41 2.50
N ALA A 114 -0.43 1.67 2.62
CA ALA A 114 -1.44 2.30 1.78
C ALA A 114 -0.99 3.67 1.28
N ALA A 115 -1.33 4.00 0.03
CA ALA A 115 -1.10 5.31 -0.56
C ALA A 115 -2.38 5.84 -1.20
N LEU A 116 -2.66 7.13 -1.01
CA LEU A 116 -3.80 7.83 -1.58
C LEU A 116 -3.32 9.05 -2.38
N VAL A 117 -3.58 9.04 -3.69
CA VAL A 117 -3.23 10.13 -4.60
C VAL A 117 -4.49 10.90 -4.99
N ARG A 118 -4.57 12.19 -4.62
CA ARG A 118 -5.67 13.08 -4.97
C ARG A 118 -5.15 14.40 -5.53
N GLY A 119 -5.25 14.59 -6.83
CA GLY A 119 -4.62 15.75 -7.49
C GLY A 119 -3.10 15.69 -7.34
N ASN A 120 -2.50 16.67 -6.66
CA ASN A 120 -1.10 16.69 -6.29
C ASN A 120 -0.83 16.32 -4.82
N ALA A 121 -1.85 15.94 -4.06
CA ALA A 121 -1.68 15.41 -2.72
C ALA A 121 -1.41 13.91 -2.77
N LEU A 122 -0.41 13.48 -2.03
CA LEU A 122 -0.05 12.08 -1.79
C LEU A 122 -0.08 11.88 -0.28
N ALA A 123 -1.01 11.07 0.20
CA ALA A 123 -0.98 10.61 1.58
C ALA A 123 -0.52 9.17 1.61
N ILE A 124 0.24 8.81 2.65
CA ILE A 124 0.67 7.44 2.93
C ILE A 124 0.29 7.05 4.35
N ALA A 125 0.11 5.75 4.56
CA ALA A 125 -0.10 5.19 5.88
C ALA A 125 0.46 3.77 5.94
N HIS A 126 0.92 3.35 7.13
CA HIS A 126 1.39 1.98 7.32
C HIS A 126 1.21 1.45 8.75
N VAL A 127 1.14 0.13 8.84
CA VAL A 127 1.27 -0.67 10.06
C VAL A 127 2.06 -1.92 9.70
N GLY A 128 3.14 -2.22 10.43
CA GLY A 128 4.01 -3.36 10.18
C GLY A 128 5.34 -2.98 9.55
N ASP A 129 5.95 -3.92 8.84
CA ASP A 129 7.28 -3.83 8.23
C ASP A 129 7.26 -3.94 6.69
N SER A 130 6.08 -4.00 6.08
CA SER A 130 5.93 -3.70 4.66
C SER A 130 6.30 -2.24 4.39
N ARG A 131 6.85 -1.94 3.22
CA ARG A 131 7.49 -0.65 2.97
C ARG A 131 6.90 0.11 1.80
N ILE A 132 6.97 1.44 1.89
CA ILE A 132 6.74 2.37 0.77
C ILE A 132 8.05 3.11 0.49
N TYR A 133 8.50 3.05 -0.76
CA TYR A 133 9.60 3.84 -1.27
C TYR A 133 9.10 4.88 -2.27
N LEU A 134 9.72 6.05 -2.23
CA LEU A 134 9.57 7.10 -3.26
C LEU A 134 10.83 7.14 -4.12
N VAL A 135 10.66 6.91 -5.42
CA VAL A 135 11.70 7.19 -6.41
C VAL A 135 11.38 8.53 -7.06
N ARG A 136 12.25 9.51 -6.83
CA ARG A 136 12.13 10.89 -7.33
C ARG A 136 13.47 11.40 -7.81
N GLN A 137 13.52 11.95 -9.03
CA GLN A 137 14.72 12.56 -9.60
C GLN A 137 15.97 11.65 -9.56
N GLY A 138 15.78 10.35 -9.78
CA GLY A 138 16.90 9.38 -9.77
C GLY A 138 17.41 8.97 -8.40
N THR A 139 16.70 9.33 -7.33
CA THR A 139 16.99 8.89 -5.95
C THR A 139 15.87 8.01 -5.43
N ILE A 140 16.17 7.10 -4.52
CA ILE A 140 15.20 6.28 -3.79
C ILE A 140 15.25 6.67 -2.31
N GLN A 141 14.06 6.76 -1.70
CA GLN A 141 13.88 7.05 -0.28
C GLN A 141 12.79 6.14 0.28
N GLN A 142 13.08 5.41 1.35
CA GLN A 142 12.06 4.73 2.14
C GLN A 142 11.25 5.79 2.90
N LEU A 143 9.92 5.75 2.76
CA LEU A 143 9.01 6.68 3.42
C LEU A 143 8.45 6.12 4.73
N THR A 144 8.37 4.81 4.87
CA THR A 144 7.86 4.11 6.06
C THR A 144 8.97 3.78 7.04
N GLN A 145 8.63 3.63 8.32
CA GLN A 145 9.51 3.10 9.35
C GLN A 145 8.97 1.75 9.83
N ASP A 146 9.75 0.68 9.68
CA ASP A 146 9.29 -0.67 10.03
C ASP A 146 8.93 -0.76 11.52
N HIS A 147 7.74 -1.28 11.83
CA HIS A 147 7.31 -1.60 13.18
C HIS A 147 7.84 -2.98 13.61
N SER A 148 9.15 -3.16 13.54
CA SER A 148 9.84 -4.39 13.95
C SER A 148 10.69 -4.17 15.21
N LEU A 149 10.95 -5.27 15.93
CA LEU A 149 11.76 -5.24 17.15
C LEU A 149 13.16 -4.68 16.89
N VAL A 150 13.79 -5.10 15.79
CA VAL A 150 15.15 -4.67 15.45
C VAL A 150 15.19 -3.17 15.11
N MET A 151 14.20 -2.64 14.41
CA MET A 151 14.15 -1.21 14.09
C MET A 151 13.84 -0.36 15.33
N GLU A 152 13.05 -0.86 16.28
CA GLU A 152 12.88 -0.20 17.56
C GLU A 152 14.20 -0.16 18.37
N GLN A 153 15.00 -1.22 18.33
CA GLN A 153 16.33 -1.23 18.97
C GLN A 153 17.31 -0.25 18.29
N VAL A 154 17.26 -0.13 16.95
CA VAL A 154 18.03 0.88 16.19
C VAL A 154 17.61 2.28 16.61
N ARG A 155 16.31 2.57 16.66
CA ARG A 155 15.77 3.85 17.05
C ARG A 155 16.18 4.27 18.46
N ARG A 156 16.26 3.31 19.39
CA ARG A 156 16.74 3.53 20.76
C ARG A 156 18.26 3.58 20.89
N GLY A 157 19.00 3.35 19.81
CA GLY A 157 20.46 3.35 19.81
C GLY A 157 21.09 2.11 20.46
N TYR A 158 20.35 1.01 20.63
CA TYR A 158 20.88 -0.23 21.21
C TYR A 158 21.70 -1.03 20.22
N ILE A 159 21.35 -0.98 18.94
CA ILE A 159 22.08 -1.63 17.83
C ILE A 159 22.20 -0.68 16.65
N THR A 160 23.17 -0.93 15.75
CA THR A 160 23.28 -0.22 14.47
C THR A 160 22.34 -0.82 13.43
N LEU A 161 22.14 -0.11 12.29
CA LEU A 161 21.33 -0.62 11.19
C LEU A 161 21.96 -1.89 10.59
N GLU A 162 23.29 -1.97 10.49
CA GLU A 162 24.00 -3.15 10.01
C GLU A 162 23.79 -4.35 10.93
N GLN A 163 23.76 -4.14 12.25
CA GLN A 163 23.46 -5.18 13.23
C GLN A 163 22.01 -5.63 13.12
N ALA A 164 21.07 -4.71 12.89
CA ALA A 164 19.66 -5.04 12.67
C ALA A 164 19.49 -5.93 11.43
N GLN A 165 20.18 -5.62 10.33
CA GLN A 165 20.14 -6.41 9.08
C GLN A 165 20.72 -7.82 9.20
N GLN A 166 21.51 -8.08 10.23
CA GLN A 166 22.12 -9.40 10.48
C GLN A 166 21.43 -10.17 11.64
N SER A 167 20.41 -9.57 12.25
CA SER A 167 19.74 -10.16 13.41
C SER A 167 18.78 -11.28 13.01
N GLU A 168 18.75 -12.35 13.77
CA GLU A 168 17.75 -13.41 13.61
C GLU A 168 16.33 -12.96 14.03
N MET A 169 16.20 -11.78 14.65
CA MET A 169 14.93 -11.23 15.15
C MET A 169 14.28 -10.24 14.17
N GLN A 170 14.72 -10.20 12.90
CA GLN A 170 14.19 -9.27 11.89
C GLN A 170 12.68 -9.45 11.67
N ASN A 171 12.18 -10.67 11.82
CA ASN A 171 10.79 -11.03 11.56
C ASN A 171 9.85 -10.78 12.74
N ILE A 172 10.32 -10.17 13.84
CA ILE A 172 9.47 -9.86 14.99
C ILE A 172 8.80 -8.52 14.76
N ILE A 173 7.54 -8.56 14.38
CA ILE A 173 6.69 -7.40 14.14
C ILE A 173 6.07 -6.95 15.46
N LEU A 174 6.12 -5.65 15.73
CA LEU A 174 5.58 -5.03 16.96
C LEU A 174 4.15 -4.50 16.81
N ARG A 175 3.73 -4.19 15.58
CA ARG A 175 2.38 -3.72 15.27
C ARG A 175 1.87 -4.37 14.01
N ALA A 176 0.64 -4.91 14.07
CA ALA A 176 -0.04 -5.52 12.94
C ALA A 176 -1.56 -5.35 13.07
N LEU A 177 -2.25 -5.33 11.95
CA LEU A 177 -3.71 -5.38 11.91
C LEU A 177 -4.20 -6.68 12.56
N GLY A 178 -5.25 -6.59 13.35
CA GLY A 178 -5.90 -7.75 13.96
C GLY A 178 -5.21 -8.31 15.19
N SER A 179 -4.01 -7.84 15.57
CA SER A 179 -3.31 -8.27 16.79
C SER A 179 -3.92 -7.68 18.06
N GLU A 180 -4.40 -6.44 17.99
CA GLU A 180 -5.00 -5.71 19.09
C GLU A 180 -6.30 -5.03 18.63
N GLU A 181 -7.21 -4.70 19.56
CA GLU A 181 -8.49 -4.05 19.24
C GLU A 181 -8.29 -2.69 18.57
N VAL A 182 -7.26 -1.96 18.96
CA VAL A 182 -6.89 -0.65 18.43
C VAL A 182 -5.44 -0.69 17.97
N VAL A 183 -5.18 -0.25 16.75
CA VAL A 183 -3.83 -0.10 16.20
C VAL A 183 -3.58 1.35 15.80
N GLU A 184 -2.40 1.87 16.10
CA GLU A 184 -1.97 3.18 15.63
C GLU A 184 -1.22 3.03 14.31
N ALA A 185 -1.78 3.61 13.24
CA ALA A 185 -1.11 3.70 11.95
C ALA A 185 -0.22 4.94 11.90
N ASP A 186 1.01 4.78 11.42
CA ASP A 186 1.85 5.92 11.06
C ASP A 186 1.38 6.48 9.72
N VAL A 187 1.24 7.80 9.64
CA VAL A 187 0.69 8.50 8.47
C VAL A 187 1.55 9.70 8.09
N ASP A 188 1.61 10.02 6.80
CA ASP A 188 2.28 11.23 6.31
C ASP A 188 1.55 11.79 5.07
N ASP A 189 1.64 13.11 4.89
CA ASP A 189 1.11 13.83 3.73
C ASP A 189 2.27 14.46 2.93
N LEU A 190 2.36 14.16 1.64
CA LEU A 190 3.41 14.63 0.73
C LEU A 190 2.79 15.30 -0.51
N VAL A 191 3.64 15.97 -1.28
CA VAL A 191 3.28 16.50 -2.60
C VAL A 191 3.77 15.55 -3.68
N ALA A 192 2.83 15.02 -4.47
CA ALA A 192 3.12 14.20 -5.65
C ALA A 192 3.61 15.07 -6.81
N MET A 193 4.63 14.62 -7.50
CA MET A 193 5.20 15.28 -8.67
C MET A 193 5.16 14.36 -9.89
N PRO A 194 5.01 14.90 -11.12
CA PRO A 194 5.16 14.10 -12.32
C PRO A 194 6.54 13.45 -12.39
N GLY A 195 6.58 12.16 -12.69
CA GLY A 195 7.80 11.36 -12.73
C GLY A 195 8.12 10.62 -11.43
N ASP A 196 7.41 10.90 -10.33
CA ASP A 196 7.52 10.10 -9.11
C ASP A 196 7.08 8.67 -9.37
N VAL A 197 7.77 7.72 -8.76
CA VAL A 197 7.33 6.33 -8.69
C VAL A 197 7.30 5.89 -7.24
N LEU A 198 6.15 5.43 -6.78
CA LEU A 198 6.03 4.74 -5.50
C LEU A 198 6.24 3.24 -5.74
N LEU A 199 7.07 2.62 -4.92
CA LEU A 199 7.11 1.17 -4.75
C LEU A 199 6.52 0.86 -3.37
N MET A 200 5.49 0.04 -3.36
CA MET A 200 4.90 -0.54 -2.15
C MET A 200 5.17 -2.04 -2.18
N THR A 201 5.68 -2.59 -1.08
CA THR A 201 6.17 -3.97 -1.09
C THR A 201 6.10 -4.64 0.28
N SER A 202 5.92 -5.97 0.31
CA SER A 202 6.18 -6.80 1.48
C SER A 202 7.69 -6.98 1.71
N ASP A 203 8.07 -7.50 2.86
CA ASP A 203 9.45 -7.67 3.29
C ASP A 203 10.21 -8.72 2.46
N GLY A 204 9.51 -9.73 1.88
CA GLY A 204 10.10 -10.74 1.01
C GLY A 204 10.80 -10.19 -0.24
N LEU A 205 10.52 -8.95 -0.65
CA LEU A 205 11.31 -8.27 -1.67
C LEU A 205 12.58 -7.65 -1.08
N THR A 206 12.43 -6.86 -0.03
CA THR A 206 13.50 -5.98 0.49
C THR A 206 14.59 -6.72 1.26
N ARG A 207 14.33 -7.96 1.66
CA ARG A 207 15.36 -8.87 2.19
C ARG A 207 16.41 -9.25 1.16
N TYR A 208 16.04 -9.29 -0.12
CA TYR A 208 16.89 -9.81 -1.18
C TYR A 208 17.32 -8.77 -2.19
N VAL A 209 16.61 -7.67 -2.32
CA VAL A 209 16.90 -6.63 -3.33
C VAL A 209 17.24 -5.33 -2.60
N PRO A 210 18.49 -4.89 -2.63
CA PRO A 210 18.90 -3.64 -1.98
C PRO A 210 18.39 -2.42 -2.75
N ASP A 211 18.32 -1.29 -2.05
CA ASP A 211 17.69 -0.05 -2.55
C ASP A 211 18.31 0.46 -3.85
N ASP A 212 19.63 0.35 -4.01
CA ASP A 212 20.31 0.80 -5.23
C ASP A 212 19.94 -0.04 -6.47
N GLU A 213 19.62 -1.29 -6.28
CA GLU A 213 19.16 -2.19 -7.33
C GLU A 213 17.66 -2.02 -7.59
N ILE A 214 16.86 -1.85 -6.54
CA ILE A 214 15.45 -1.46 -6.66
C ILE A 214 15.34 -0.21 -7.52
N LEU A 215 16.13 0.82 -7.22
CA LEU A 215 16.16 2.07 -7.99
C LEU A 215 16.40 1.83 -9.48
N LYS A 216 17.41 1.02 -9.84
CA LYS A 216 17.76 0.72 -11.23
C LYS A 216 16.60 0.02 -11.97
N ILE A 217 15.94 -0.91 -11.30
CA ILE A 217 14.84 -1.70 -11.88
C ILE A 217 13.58 -0.82 -12.04
N VAL A 218 13.23 -0.03 -11.03
CA VAL A 218 12.02 0.81 -11.02
C VAL A 218 12.07 1.94 -12.06
N LEU A 219 13.27 2.41 -12.42
CA LEU A 219 13.44 3.43 -13.46
C LEU A 219 13.15 2.90 -14.89
N GLN A 220 12.88 1.62 -15.08
CA GLN A 220 12.50 1.08 -16.39
C GLN A 220 11.21 1.71 -16.91
N PRO A 221 11.06 1.85 -18.25
CA PRO A 221 9.89 2.49 -18.85
C PRO A 221 8.57 1.74 -18.57
N ARG A 222 8.60 0.40 -18.51
CA ARG A 222 7.44 -0.47 -18.36
C ARG A 222 7.34 -1.01 -16.93
N LEU A 223 6.33 -0.58 -16.18
CA LEU A 223 6.13 -0.96 -14.79
C LEU A 223 5.91 -2.46 -14.61
N GLU A 224 5.17 -3.11 -15.51
CA GLU A 224 4.92 -4.56 -15.45
C GLU A 224 6.23 -5.36 -15.56
N LYS A 225 7.16 -4.87 -16.41
CA LYS A 225 8.48 -5.49 -16.55
C LYS A 225 9.32 -5.28 -15.30
N ALA A 226 9.28 -4.08 -14.73
CA ALA A 226 9.97 -3.76 -13.49
C ALA A 226 9.46 -4.62 -12.31
N CYS A 227 8.14 -4.76 -12.12
CA CYS A 227 7.57 -5.68 -11.13
C CYS A 227 8.04 -7.12 -11.35
N GLY A 228 8.00 -7.58 -12.62
CA GLY A 228 8.46 -8.93 -12.97
C GLY A 228 9.92 -9.18 -12.63
N GLU A 229 10.80 -8.20 -12.85
CA GLU A 229 12.22 -8.28 -12.56
C GLU A 229 12.52 -8.21 -11.06
N LEU A 230 11.85 -7.33 -10.32
CA LEU A 230 11.96 -7.26 -8.86
C LEU A 230 11.64 -8.61 -8.20
N VAL A 231 10.46 -9.17 -8.51
CA VAL A 231 10.02 -10.47 -7.97
C VAL A 231 10.98 -11.60 -8.38
N LYS A 232 11.40 -11.64 -9.65
CA LYS A 232 12.35 -12.64 -10.15
C LYS A 232 13.68 -12.56 -9.41
N THR A 233 14.22 -11.36 -9.21
CA THR A 233 15.51 -11.14 -8.52
C THR A 233 15.45 -11.62 -7.08
N ALA A 234 14.37 -11.31 -6.35
CA ALA A 234 14.19 -11.79 -4.98
C ALA A 234 14.10 -13.32 -4.91
N ARG A 235 13.34 -13.93 -5.82
CA ARG A 235 13.24 -15.40 -5.91
C ARG A 235 14.58 -16.08 -6.19
N GLU A 236 15.36 -15.57 -7.14
CA GLU A 236 16.67 -16.14 -7.53
C GLU A 236 17.70 -16.02 -6.40
N ARG A 237 17.50 -15.14 -5.42
CA ARG A 237 18.39 -14.95 -4.26
C ARG A 237 17.96 -15.68 -3.00
N GLY A 238 16.86 -16.42 -3.06
CA GLY A 238 16.35 -17.21 -1.93
C GLY A 238 14.85 -17.36 -1.96
N GLY A 239 14.13 -16.22 -1.93
CA GLY A 239 12.66 -16.21 -1.98
C GLY A 239 12.02 -17.05 -0.88
N ASP A 240 12.51 -16.94 0.35
CA ASP A 240 12.07 -17.73 1.49
C ASP A 240 10.69 -17.33 2.00
N ASP A 241 10.19 -16.17 1.56
CA ASP A 241 8.86 -15.66 1.87
C ASP A 241 8.04 -15.32 0.61
N ASN A 242 6.78 -14.94 0.81
CA ASN A 242 5.94 -14.34 -0.20
C ASN A 242 6.54 -13.01 -0.66
N ILE A 243 6.46 -12.70 -1.95
CA ILE A 243 7.11 -11.53 -2.55
C ILE A 243 6.05 -10.73 -3.28
N THR A 244 5.74 -9.54 -2.79
CA THR A 244 4.74 -8.66 -3.42
C THR A 244 5.31 -7.28 -3.67
N CYS A 245 5.09 -6.75 -4.86
CA CYS A 245 5.38 -5.37 -5.20
C CYS A 245 4.24 -4.71 -5.99
N LEU A 246 3.99 -3.45 -5.70
CA LEU A 246 3.04 -2.59 -6.40
C LEU A 246 3.76 -1.28 -6.76
N LEU A 247 3.87 -0.99 -8.05
CA LEU A 247 4.47 0.23 -8.57
C LEU A 247 3.37 1.20 -9.02
N VAL A 248 3.47 2.45 -8.58
CA VAL A 248 2.56 3.54 -8.95
C VAL A 248 3.38 4.71 -9.48
N ARG A 249 3.32 4.97 -10.78
CA ARG A 249 4.00 6.10 -11.42
C ARG A 249 3.05 7.28 -11.58
N ILE A 250 3.46 8.44 -11.09
CA ILE A 250 2.73 9.70 -11.25
C ILE A 250 3.10 10.30 -12.61
N VAL A 251 2.10 10.52 -13.46
CA VAL A 251 2.28 11.08 -14.80
C VAL A 251 1.45 12.35 -15.00
N ASN A 252 1.87 13.21 -15.92
CA ASN A 252 1.04 14.30 -16.35
C ASN A 252 -0.17 13.75 -17.12
N ARG A 253 -1.38 14.16 -16.73
CA ARG A 253 -2.58 13.81 -17.50
C ARG A 253 -2.49 14.43 -18.89
N PRO A 254 -2.60 13.65 -19.97
CA PRO A 254 -2.59 14.22 -21.32
C PRO A 254 -3.74 15.20 -21.51
N TRP A 255 -3.46 16.38 -22.07
CA TRP A 255 -4.43 17.46 -22.24
C TRP A 255 -5.68 17.06 -23.04
N TYR A 256 -5.54 16.12 -23.98
CA TYR A 256 -6.64 15.62 -24.80
C TYR A 256 -7.66 14.75 -24.03
N GLN A 257 -7.30 14.11 -22.91
CA GLN A 257 -8.26 13.36 -22.09
C GLN A 257 -9.29 14.29 -21.42
N ASN A 258 -8.92 15.53 -21.12
CA ASN A 258 -9.87 16.52 -20.62
C ASN A 258 -10.89 16.93 -21.67
N ILE A 259 -10.51 16.89 -22.95
CA ILE A 259 -11.42 17.20 -24.08
C ILE A 259 -12.36 16.02 -24.32
N LEU A 260 -11.85 14.79 -24.31
CA LEU A 260 -12.68 13.60 -24.48
C LEU A 260 -13.72 13.44 -23.37
N ASN A 261 -13.36 13.68 -22.11
CA ASN A 261 -14.30 13.62 -20.99
C ASN A 261 -15.40 14.70 -21.12
N LYS A 262 -15.08 15.91 -21.61
CA LYS A 262 -16.08 16.94 -21.88
C LYS A 262 -17.00 16.59 -23.05
N LEU A 263 -16.48 15.89 -24.07
CA LEU A 263 -17.25 15.51 -25.26
C LEU A 263 -18.15 14.29 -25.03
N PHE A 264 -17.72 13.34 -24.22
CA PHE A 264 -18.42 12.05 -24.02
C PHE A 264 -19.25 11.96 -22.75
N PHE A 265 -18.97 12.82 -21.74
CA PHE A 265 -19.68 12.82 -20.44
C PHE A 265 -20.30 14.19 -20.05
N GLY A 266 -20.18 15.20 -20.92
CA GLY A 266 -20.69 16.57 -20.73
C GLY A 266 -21.90 16.88 -21.60
N GLY A 267 -22.83 15.95 -21.82
CA GLY A 267 -24.09 16.23 -22.50
C GLY A 267 -25.05 16.97 -21.57
N PRO A 268 -25.80 18.02 -22.07
CA PRO A 268 -26.81 18.69 -21.26
C PRO A 268 -27.92 17.68 -20.92
N GLN A 269 -28.27 17.57 -19.63
CA GLN A 269 -29.52 16.92 -19.22
C GLN A 269 -30.68 17.76 -19.75
N TRP A 270 -31.32 17.28 -20.79
CA TRP A 270 -32.62 17.78 -21.18
C TRP A 270 -33.63 17.38 -20.09
N GLN A 271 -34.07 18.37 -19.31
CA GLN A 271 -35.26 18.23 -18.49
C GLN A 271 -36.45 18.04 -19.41
N ASN A 272 -37.02 16.84 -19.48
CA ASN A 272 -38.37 16.65 -19.98
C ASN A 272 -39.36 17.16 -18.92
N SER A 273 -39.85 18.34 -19.15
CA SER A 273 -41.11 18.82 -18.55
C SER A 273 -42.25 18.24 -19.40
N ILE A 274 -43.02 17.35 -18.86
CA ILE A 274 -44.48 17.23 -19.02
C ILE A 274 -44.98 16.54 -17.75
#